data_673258d18342a781be7512a959fa74df
#
_entry.id   673258d18342a781be7512a959fa74df
#
_cell.length_a   1.000
_cell.length_b   1.000
_cell.length_c   1.000
_cell.angle_alpha   90.00
_cell.angle_beta   90.00
_cell.angle_gamma   90.00
#
_symmetry.space_group_name_H-M   'P 1'
#
loop_
_entity.id
_entity.type
_entity.pdbx_description
1 polymer ?
#
loop_
_entity_poly.entity_id
_entity_poly.type
_entity_poly.pdbx_seq_one_letter_code
_entity_poly.pdbx_strand_id
1 'polypeptide(L)'
;MKKIVCVIVTVVALVFPSTSVARITCGPLVGEHMVLQQQSDVRLWGWTDRGANQTITLRTSWSKTRQKVKSDAKGRWEFRVPTPKASFEPQNVIISDGDEQKTLSDVLIGEVWLASGQSNMEMPLHGFEGCPVENSAEHILESIRYKGRLHICTVAFSPHPEEVDTVTTVWQDCMPETARDFCAVGYFFGIRLTEALGCPVGIINSSLGATRVEGWTPRDIVATYPDENLTSEAYWGAHLVRPAYNVDRALPSVFYNGMIHPLEPYTIRGFLWYQAEANINSPQVYTERFVRMVRSWRERWEQDDLPFYYVEICPYDYFWAKDKATAALMREAQYRASEMLPKMGMVCTNDLVKDYEYWQIHPCMKKEVGDRLCLWALGDTYTMKGIDYLYPVFSSMEVEQSSRGKQVRLSFKNAEDGFNRNVGIEGFEMSGPDSVWYKASAGTSGKQVTVFCDKVSEPVAVRYAFKSFQPGNLKANSGLPVIPFRTDNFPK
;
A
#
# COMPACT_ATOMS: atom_id res chain seq x y z
N MET A 1 -13.73 -87.93 -8.48
CA MET A 1 -13.92 -87.02 -7.32
C MET A 1 -12.63 -86.27 -7.06
N LYS A 2 -12.55 -85.01 -7.45
CA LYS A 2 -11.40 -84.11 -7.21
C LYS A 2 -11.69 -83.33 -5.94
N LYS A 3 -10.87 -83.44 -4.94
CA LYS A 3 -10.93 -82.69 -3.70
C LYS A 3 -10.33 -81.30 -3.94
N ILE A 4 -11.13 -80.29 -3.75
CA ILE A 4 -10.66 -78.91 -3.74
C ILE A 4 -10.23 -78.54 -2.30
N VAL A 5 -8.97 -78.20 -2.12
CA VAL A 5 -8.43 -77.70 -0.84
C VAL A 5 -8.51 -76.18 -0.90
N CYS A 6 -9.37 -75.57 -0.08
CA CYS A 6 -9.40 -74.15 0.13
C CYS A 6 -8.32 -73.74 1.12
N VAL A 7 -7.34 -72.94 0.69
CA VAL A 7 -6.35 -72.33 1.56
C VAL A 7 -6.90 -70.93 1.94
N ILE A 8 -7.24 -70.73 3.21
CA ILE A 8 -7.60 -69.47 3.78
C ILE A 8 -6.33 -68.71 4.13
N VAL A 9 -6.00 -67.63 3.38
CA VAL A 9 -4.89 -66.76 3.71
C VAL A 9 -5.43 -65.66 4.63
N THR A 10 -5.12 -65.71 5.90
CA THR A 10 -5.42 -64.69 6.89
C THR A 10 -4.42 -63.53 6.72
N VAL A 11 -4.85 -62.42 6.14
CA VAL A 11 -4.05 -61.17 6.08
C VAL A 11 -4.17 -60.48 7.43
N VAL A 12 -3.14 -60.53 8.25
CA VAL A 12 -3.00 -59.73 9.46
C VAL A 12 -2.56 -58.34 9.04
N ALA A 13 -3.49 -57.38 9.03
CA ALA A 13 -3.18 -55.98 8.85
C ALA A 13 -2.48 -55.44 10.14
N LEU A 14 -1.18 -55.28 10.07
CA LEU A 14 -0.41 -54.56 11.08
C LEU A 14 -0.78 -53.05 10.97
N VAL A 15 -1.68 -52.60 11.85
CA VAL A 15 -1.95 -51.19 12.07
C VAL A 15 -0.77 -50.63 12.88
N PHE A 16 0.19 -50.02 12.19
CA PHE A 16 1.19 -49.20 12.87
C PHE A 16 0.46 -47.92 13.37
N PRO A 17 0.50 -47.62 14.66
CA PRO A 17 0.04 -46.29 15.11
C PRO A 17 0.96 -45.26 14.45
N SER A 18 0.44 -44.51 13.52
CA SER A 18 1.10 -43.26 13.08
C SER A 18 1.10 -42.33 14.29
N THR A 19 2.22 -42.25 15.00
CA THR A 19 2.45 -41.20 15.98
C THR A 19 2.48 -39.90 15.19
N SER A 20 1.37 -39.17 15.18
CA SER A 20 1.33 -37.77 14.74
C SER A 20 2.29 -37.03 15.66
N VAL A 21 3.44 -36.65 15.15
CA VAL A 21 4.37 -35.77 15.87
C VAL A 21 3.65 -34.43 15.98
N ALA A 22 3.37 -34.01 17.20
CA ALA A 22 2.76 -32.73 17.48
C ALA A 22 3.55 -31.61 16.82
N ARG A 23 2.87 -30.71 16.12
CA ARG A 23 3.50 -29.73 15.24
C ARG A 23 3.37 -28.32 15.79
N ILE A 24 4.49 -27.58 15.85
CA ILE A 24 4.50 -26.13 16.05
C ILE A 24 4.31 -25.45 14.70
N THR A 25 3.28 -24.62 14.58
CA THR A 25 3.03 -23.79 13.41
C THR A 25 3.22 -22.33 13.79
N CYS A 26 3.97 -21.58 12.98
CA CYS A 26 4.16 -20.15 13.15
C CYS A 26 3.05 -19.36 12.44
N GLY A 27 2.79 -18.14 12.91
CA GLY A 27 1.88 -17.20 12.24
C GLY A 27 2.38 -16.81 10.84
N PRO A 28 1.53 -16.24 9.97
CA PRO A 28 1.83 -16.05 8.55
C PRO A 28 3.15 -15.37 8.23
N LEU A 29 3.52 -14.36 8.99
CA LEU A 29 4.76 -13.58 8.77
C LEU A 29 5.94 -14.05 9.65
N VAL A 30 5.72 -15.05 10.52
CA VAL A 30 6.76 -15.56 11.43
C VAL A 30 7.48 -16.72 10.75
N GLY A 31 8.61 -16.48 10.14
CA GLY A 31 9.32 -17.45 9.33
C GLY A 31 10.81 -17.15 9.11
N GLU A 32 11.46 -17.98 8.32
CA GLU A 32 12.81 -17.69 7.83
C GLU A 32 12.81 -16.44 6.96
N HIS A 33 13.93 -15.73 6.90
CA HIS A 33 14.12 -14.48 6.18
C HIS A 33 13.21 -13.31 6.64
N MET A 34 12.44 -13.47 7.73
CA MET A 34 11.59 -12.35 8.21
C MET A 34 12.43 -11.16 8.66
N VAL A 35 11.89 -9.96 8.51
CA VAL A 35 12.47 -8.75 9.12
C VAL A 35 11.61 -8.34 10.30
N LEU A 36 12.22 -8.21 11.47
CA LEU A 36 11.54 -7.73 12.67
C LEU A 36 11.80 -6.24 12.88
N GLN A 37 10.74 -5.51 13.24
CA GLN A 37 10.85 -4.08 13.50
C GLN A 37 11.85 -3.81 14.61
N GLN A 38 12.84 -2.92 14.36
CA GLN A 38 13.86 -2.56 15.34
C GLN A 38 13.29 -1.77 16.53
N GLN A 39 14.00 -1.84 17.69
CA GLN A 39 13.71 -1.06 18.89
C GLN A 39 12.22 -1.08 19.28
N SER A 40 11.63 -2.26 19.24
CA SER A 40 10.20 -2.50 19.45
C SER A 40 9.98 -3.80 20.24
N ASP A 41 8.84 -3.92 20.87
CA ASP A 41 8.35 -5.19 21.42
C ASP A 41 7.55 -5.91 20.32
N VAL A 42 8.25 -6.69 19.48
CA VAL A 42 7.61 -7.39 18.36
C VAL A 42 6.81 -8.58 18.82
N ARG A 43 5.71 -8.86 18.13
CA ARG A 43 4.87 -10.01 18.38
C ARG A 43 5.33 -11.18 17.50
N LEU A 44 5.58 -12.34 18.15
CA LEU A 44 5.82 -13.62 17.48
C LEU A 44 4.77 -14.61 17.97
N TRP A 45 3.99 -15.19 17.07
CA TRP A 45 2.85 -16.03 17.41
C TRP A 45 2.76 -17.26 16.53
N GLY A 46 1.90 -18.18 16.94
CA GLY A 46 1.58 -19.38 16.19
C GLY A 46 0.67 -20.30 16.97
N TRP A 47 0.67 -21.57 16.58
CA TRP A 47 -0.19 -22.59 17.17
C TRP A 47 0.59 -23.85 17.46
N THR A 48 0.06 -24.65 18.40
CA THR A 48 0.47 -26.04 18.63
C THR A 48 -0.77 -26.93 18.56
N ASP A 49 -0.66 -28.06 17.91
CA ASP A 49 -1.72 -29.06 17.84
C ASP A 49 -1.91 -29.86 19.14
N ARG A 50 -1.07 -29.61 20.16
CA ARG A 50 -1.21 -30.18 21.52
C ARG A 50 -2.32 -29.51 22.34
N GLY A 51 -2.98 -28.49 21.82
CA GLY A 51 -4.08 -27.78 22.47
C GLY A 51 -3.63 -26.83 23.59
N ALA A 52 -4.47 -26.72 24.62
CA ALA A 52 -4.31 -25.75 25.68
C ALA A 52 -3.18 -26.09 26.69
N ASN A 53 -2.69 -25.01 27.34
CA ASN A 53 -1.71 -25.09 28.45
C ASN A 53 -0.34 -25.71 28.10
N GLN A 54 -0.02 -25.87 26.82
CA GLN A 54 1.31 -26.29 26.43
C GLN A 54 2.33 -25.19 26.67
N THR A 55 3.49 -25.55 27.20
CA THR A 55 4.57 -24.59 27.42
C THR A 55 5.38 -24.45 26.15
N ILE A 56 5.29 -23.30 25.53
CA ILE A 56 6.13 -22.92 24.38
C ILE A 56 7.28 -22.06 24.89
N THR A 57 8.47 -22.32 24.39
CA THR A 57 9.68 -21.57 24.76
C THR A 57 10.27 -20.89 23.52
N LEU A 58 10.83 -19.71 23.73
CA LEU A 58 11.49 -18.94 22.70
C LEU A 58 12.88 -18.52 23.16
N ARG A 59 13.84 -18.61 22.24
CA ARG A 59 15.19 -18.06 22.35
C ARG A 59 15.50 -17.25 21.10
N THR A 60 16.25 -16.21 21.26
CA THR A 60 16.75 -15.40 20.14
C THR A 60 18.27 -15.30 20.25
N SER A 61 18.96 -15.16 19.11
CA SER A 61 20.43 -15.02 19.10
C SER A 61 20.92 -13.69 19.68
N TRP A 62 20.07 -12.64 19.69
CA TRP A 62 20.41 -11.32 20.24
C TRP A 62 20.13 -11.18 21.73
N SER A 63 19.56 -12.18 22.39
CA SER A 63 19.25 -12.12 23.82
C SER A 63 19.62 -13.43 24.52
N LYS A 64 20.17 -13.31 25.72
CA LYS A 64 20.43 -14.47 26.61
C LYS A 64 19.17 -14.98 27.30
N THR A 65 18.09 -14.19 27.27
CA THR A 65 16.84 -14.51 27.97
C THR A 65 16.05 -15.58 27.20
N ARG A 66 15.68 -16.64 27.92
CA ARG A 66 14.69 -17.62 27.41
C ARG A 66 13.32 -17.22 27.89
N GLN A 67 12.40 -16.98 26.96
CA GLN A 67 11.01 -16.69 27.28
C GLN A 67 10.17 -17.98 27.29
N LYS A 68 9.05 -17.95 28.04
CA LYS A 68 8.07 -19.05 28.08
C LYS A 68 6.67 -18.46 28.12
N VAL A 69 5.77 -19.07 27.34
CA VAL A 69 4.34 -18.77 27.35
C VAL A 69 3.54 -20.08 27.39
N LYS A 70 2.27 -19.99 27.73
CA LYS A 70 1.32 -21.09 27.63
C LYS A 70 0.40 -20.88 26.44
N SER A 71 0.10 -21.95 25.69
CA SER A 71 -0.93 -21.90 24.66
C SER A 71 -2.32 -21.75 25.27
N ASP A 72 -3.20 -21.03 24.55
CA ASP A 72 -4.61 -20.87 24.90
C ASP A 72 -5.46 -22.12 24.57
N ALA A 73 -6.79 -22.00 24.73
CA ALA A 73 -7.74 -23.09 24.47
C ALA A 73 -7.73 -23.60 23.01
N LYS A 74 -7.31 -22.76 22.06
CA LYS A 74 -7.17 -23.08 20.64
C LYS A 74 -5.76 -23.53 20.25
N GLY A 75 -4.86 -23.66 21.22
CA GLY A 75 -3.44 -23.98 20.98
C GLY A 75 -2.61 -22.78 20.52
N ARG A 76 -3.16 -21.55 20.50
CA ARG A 76 -2.44 -20.34 20.09
C ARG A 76 -1.45 -19.92 21.18
N TRP A 77 -0.26 -19.53 20.76
CA TRP A 77 0.78 -18.96 21.60
C TRP A 77 1.26 -17.62 21.03
N GLU A 78 1.70 -16.72 21.88
CA GLU A 78 2.23 -15.40 21.49
C GLU A 78 3.33 -14.96 22.46
N PHE A 79 4.42 -14.44 21.90
CA PHE A 79 5.52 -13.79 22.60
C PHE A 79 5.56 -12.30 22.26
N ARG A 80 5.92 -11.48 23.24
CA ARG A 80 6.41 -10.11 23.06
C ARG A 80 7.93 -10.14 23.21
N VAL A 81 8.65 -9.75 22.17
CA VAL A 81 10.10 -9.91 22.08
C VAL A 81 10.75 -8.56 21.82
N PRO A 82 11.53 -8.01 22.76
CA PRO A 82 12.25 -6.78 22.52
C PRO A 82 13.35 -6.98 21.47
N THR A 83 13.36 -6.11 20.46
CA THR A 83 14.36 -6.10 19.41
C THR A 83 15.41 -5.00 19.64
N PRO A 84 16.69 -5.26 19.34
CA PRO A 84 17.74 -4.25 19.41
C PRO A 84 17.64 -3.25 18.26
N LYS A 85 18.60 -2.35 18.17
CA LYS A 85 18.84 -1.50 17.00
C LYS A 85 19.11 -2.38 15.76
N ALA A 86 18.68 -1.89 14.60
CA ALA A 86 18.85 -2.54 13.31
C ALA A 86 20.30 -2.99 13.04
N SER A 87 20.42 -4.16 12.42
CA SER A 87 21.70 -4.76 12.03
C SER A 87 21.53 -5.63 10.80
N PHE A 88 22.53 -5.62 9.90
CA PHE A 88 22.62 -6.54 8.76
C PHE A 88 23.13 -7.94 9.16
N GLU A 89 23.52 -8.15 10.42
CA GLU A 89 23.90 -9.47 10.93
C GLU A 89 22.67 -10.36 11.04
N PRO A 90 22.62 -11.51 10.32
CA PRO A 90 21.51 -12.44 10.39
C PRO A 90 21.34 -13.02 11.80
N GLN A 91 20.11 -13.08 12.27
CA GLN A 91 19.76 -13.59 13.58
C GLN A 91 18.99 -14.91 13.46
N ASN A 92 18.87 -15.61 14.59
CA ASN A 92 18.07 -16.83 14.69
C ASN A 92 17.01 -16.70 15.79
N VAL A 93 15.82 -17.24 15.53
CA VAL A 93 14.75 -17.42 16.51
C VAL A 93 14.47 -18.90 16.64
N ILE A 94 14.53 -19.43 17.87
CA ILE A 94 14.30 -20.83 18.18
C ILE A 94 13.04 -20.95 19.03
N ILE A 95 12.07 -21.70 18.54
CA ILE A 95 10.77 -21.95 19.18
C ILE A 95 10.69 -23.45 19.49
N SER A 96 10.29 -23.83 20.71
CA SER A 96 10.15 -25.24 21.09
C SER A 96 8.99 -25.44 22.08
N ASP A 97 8.29 -26.57 21.95
CA ASP A 97 7.30 -27.05 22.90
C ASP A 97 7.83 -28.16 23.84
N GLY A 98 9.13 -28.43 23.72
CA GLY A 98 9.83 -29.47 24.49
C GLY A 98 10.14 -30.71 23.68
N ASP A 99 9.26 -31.14 22.78
CA ASP A 99 9.46 -32.32 21.91
C ASP A 99 9.87 -31.93 20.49
N GLU A 100 9.31 -30.81 19.97
CA GLU A 100 9.70 -30.23 18.69
C GLU A 100 10.46 -28.91 18.91
N GLN A 101 11.45 -28.68 18.06
CA GLN A 101 12.18 -27.42 17.97
C GLN A 101 12.17 -26.92 16.53
N LYS A 102 11.75 -25.68 16.34
CA LYS A 102 11.81 -24.98 15.07
C LYS A 102 12.83 -23.84 15.15
N THR A 103 13.76 -23.80 14.22
CA THR A 103 14.72 -22.72 14.10
C THR A 103 14.37 -21.90 12.87
N LEU A 104 14.12 -20.59 13.07
CA LEU A 104 13.95 -19.62 12.03
C LEU A 104 15.28 -18.89 11.85
N SER A 105 15.88 -19.07 10.69
CA SER A 105 17.19 -18.52 10.34
C SER A 105 17.07 -17.31 9.43
N ASP A 106 18.18 -16.59 9.28
CA ASP A 106 18.29 -15.39 8.45
C ASP A 106 17.24 -14.32 8.79
N VAL A 107 16.99 -14.14 10.09
CA VAL A 107 16.11 -13.10 10.62
C VAL A 107 16.88 -11.79 10.69
N LEU A 108 16.40 -10.73 10.04
CA LEU A 108 16.99 -9.40 10.13
C LEU A 108 16.24 -8.52 11.13
N ILE A 109 16.95 -7.59 11.76
CA ILE A 109 16.36 -6.53 12.59
C ILE A 109 16.45 -5.23 11.80
N GLY A 110 15.31 -4.62 11.47
CA GLY A 110 15.27 -3.46 10.58
C GLY A 110 13.96 -2.70 10.63
N GLU A 111 13.58 -2.10 9.51
CA GLU A 111 12.32 -1.38 9.34
C GLU A 111 11.33 -2.24 8.54
N VAL A 112 10.08 -2.32 8.97
CA VAL A 112 9.06 -3.17 8.33
C VAL A 112 7.88 -2.31 7.87
N TRP A 113 7.53 -2.42 6.59
CA TRP A 113 6.41 -1.69 5.99
C TRP A 113 5.45 -2.64 5.26
N LEU A 114 4.14 -2.37 5.38
CA LEU A 114 3.10 -3.07 4.64
C LEU A 114 2.65 -2.23 3.43
N ALA A 115 2.87 -2.75 2.23
CA ALA A 115 2.37 -2.21 0.98
C ALA A 115 1.06 -2.91 0.61
N SER A 116 -0.01 -2.14 0.34
CA SER A 116 -1.32 -2.67 -0.03
C SER A 116 -2.05 -1.76 -1.02
N GLY A 117 -3.15 -2.22 -1.57
CA GLY A 117 -3.93 -1.49 -2.56
C GLY A 117 -4.38 -2.36 -3.73
N GLN A 118 -4.48 -1.73 -4.92
CA GLN A 118 -4.90 -2.45 -6.12
C GLN A 118 -3.75 -2.59 -7.16
N SER A 119 -4.09 -2.78 -8.44
CA SER A 119 -3.15 -3.12 -9.50
C SER A 119 -1.92 -2.23 -9.62
N ASN A 120 -2.03 -0.94 -9.35
CA ASN A 120 -0.88 -0.03 -9.36
C ASN A 120 0.11 -0.27 -8.21
N MET A 121 -0.34 -0.86 -7.09
CA MET A 121 0.54 -1.39 -6.05
C MET A 121 1.00 -2.82 -6.37
N GLU A 122 0.09 -3.68 -6.85
CA GLU A 122 0.36 -5.08 -7.18
C GLU A 122 1.39 -5.24 -8.32
N MET A 123 1.43 -4.29 -9.24
CA MET A 123 2.25 -4.33 -10.46
C MET A 123 3.69 -4.76 -10.17
N PRO A 124 4.13 -5.92 -10.71
CA PRO A 124 5.47 -6.45 -10.44
C PRO A 124 6.55 -5.61 -11.12
N LEU A 125 7.79 -5.76 -10.66
CA LEU A 125 8.92 -4.98 -11.20
C LEU A 125 9.14 -5.21 -12.70
N HIS A 126 8.83 -6.40 -13.23
CA HIS A 126 8.87 -6.66 -14.68
C HIS A 126 7.70 -6.03 -15.45
N GLY A 127 6.69 -5.47 -14.77
CA GLY A 127 5.47 -4.92 -15.37
C GLY A 127 4.37 -5.96 -15.58
N PHE A 128 3.21 -5.49 -16.04
CA PHE A 128 2.14 -6.34 -16.58
C PHE A 128 2.28 -6.50 -18.09
N GLU A 129 1.56 -7.43 -18.68
CA GLU A 129 1.51 -7.58 -20.13
C GLU A 129 1.07 -6.27 -20.82
N GLY A 130 1.89 -5.76 -21.72
CA GLY A 130 1.67 -4.48 -22.40
C GLY A 130 1.89 -3.23 -21.53
N CYS A 131 2.25 -3.38 -20.28
CA CYS A 131 2.45 -2.31 -19.30
C CYS A 131 3.81 -2.47 -18.60
N PRO A 132 4.92 -2.07 -19.20
CA PRO A 132 6.25 -2.22 -18.60
C PRO A 132 6.45 -1.23 -17.44
N VAL A 133 7.27 -1.62 -16.46
CA VAL A 133 7.94 -0.65 -15.59
C VAL A 133 9.15 -0.08 -16.35
N GLU A 134 9.36 1.22 -16.28
CA GLU A 134 10.48 1.88 -16.96
C GLU A 134 11.82 1.31 -16.47
N ASN A 135 12.71 0.93 -17.41
CA ASN A 135 14.02 0.34 -17.12
C ASN A 135 13.97 -0.94 -16.23
N SER A 136 12.89 -1.71 -16.29
CA SER A 136 12.67 -2.87 -15.41
C SER A 136 13.81 -3.88 -15.45
N ALA A 137 14.38 -4.18 -16.63
CA ALA A 137 15.48 -5.13 -16.77
C ALA A 137 16.74 -4.71 -16.00
N GLU A 138 17.06 -3.41 -16.01
CA GLU A 138 18.20 -2.84 -15.27
C GLU A 138 17.94 -2.90 -13.77
N HIS A 139 16.73 -2.53 -13.32
CA HIS A 139 16.36 -2.59 -11.90
C HIS A 139 16.32 -4.02 -11.36
N ILE A 140 15.86 -4.99 -12.15
CA ILE A 140 15.93 -6.41 -11.81
C ILE A 140 17.39 -6.84 -11.64
N LEU A 141 18.28 -6.51 -12.60
CA LEU A 141 19.71 -6.83 -12.47
C LEU A 141 20.35 -6.18 -11.24
N GLU A 142 20.01 -4.92 -10.98
CA GLU A 142 20.57 -4.16 -9.84
C GLU A 142 20.10 -4.69 -8.47
N SER A 143 18.99 -5.43 -8.41
CA SER A 143 18.43 -5.94 -7.16
C SER A 143 19.41 -6.84 -6.39
N ILE A 144 20.36 -7.48 -7.07
CA ILE A 144 21.44 -8.26 -6.43
C ILE A 144 22.24 -7.47 -5.38
N ARG A 145 22.30 -6.14 -5.50
CA ARG A 145 22.99 -5.26 -4.54
C ARG A 145 22.31 -5.21 -3.18
N TYR A 146 21.05 -5.62 -3.12
CA TYR A 146 20.21 -5.57 -1.92
C TYR A 146 20.05 -6.92 -1.24
N LYS A 147 20.74 -7.95 -1.72
CA LYS A 147 20.83 -9.25 -1.06
C LYS A 147 21.31 -9.10 0.39
N GLY A 148 20.60 -9.71 1.35
CA GLY A 148 20.85 -9.58 2.78
C GLY A 148 20.60 -8.17 3.34
N ARG A 149 19.88 -7.30 2.60
CA ARG A 149 19.63 -5.90 2.99
C ARG A 149 18.15 -5.54 2.90
N LEU A 150 17.48 -6.01 1.86
CA LEU A 150 16.05 -5.88 1.62
C LEU A 150 15.43 -7.27 1.54
N HIS A 151 14.52 -7.60 2.44
CA HIS A 151 13.70 -8.79 2.34
C HIS A 151 12.29 -8.41 1.91
N ILE A 152 11.72 -9.20 1.05
CA ILE A 152 10.41 -8.99 0.45
C ILE A 152 9.48 -10.15 0.77
N CYS A 153 8.20 -9.84 1.01
CA CYS A 153 7.20 -10.85 1.35
C CYS A 153 5.91 -10.58 0.58
N THR A 154 5.42 -11.57 -0.14
CA THR A 154 4.13 -11.50 -0.83
C THR A 154 3.09 -12.34 -0.09
N VAL A 155 1.93 -11.73 0.16
CA VAL A 155 0.75 -12.39 0.72
C VAL A 155 -0.01 -13.06 -0.43
N ALA A 156 -0.30 -14.34 -0.30
CA ALA A 156 -1.05 -15.07 -1.31
C ALA A 156 -2.49 -14.54 -1.43
N PHE A 157 -3.05 -14.62 -2.63
CA PHE A 157 -4.45 -14.32 -2.88
C PHE A 157 -5.35 -15.23 -2.02
N SER A 158 -6.08 -14.66 -1.09
CA SER A 158 -6.90 -15.37 -0.10
C SER A 158 -8.14 -14.57 0.31
N PRO A 159 -9.08 -14.30 -0.62
CA PRO A 159 -10.33 -13.65 -0.26
C PRO A 159 -11.16 -14.58 0.64
N HIS A 160 -11.71 -14.05 1.72
CA HIS A 160 -12.50 -14.84 2.66
C HIS A 160 -13.72 -14.07 3.16
N PRO A 161 -14.90 -14.73 3.30
CA PRO A 161 -16.12 -14.07 3.78
C PRO A 161 -16.06 -13.65 5.25
N GLU A 162 -15.29 -14.36 6.06
CA GLU A 162 -15.08 -14.10 7.48
C GLU A 162 -13.58 -13.91 7.77
N GLU A 163 -13.24 -13.25 8.86
CA GLU A 163 -11.85 -13.09 9.30
C GLU A 163 -11.20 -14.46 9.54
N VAL A 164 -9.99 -14.64 9.03
CA VAL A 164 -9.19 -15.86 9.22
C VAL A 164 -7.85 -15.52 9.84
N ASP A 165 -7.35 -16.41 10.70
CA ASP A 165 -6.10 -16.19 11.43
C ASP A 165 -4.84 -16.51 10.62
N THR A 166 -4.99 -17.09 9.40
CA THR A 166 -3.86 -17.58 8.62
C THR A 166 -3.99 -17.23 7.14
N VAL A 167 -2.85 -16.94 6.52
CA VAL A 167 -2.71 -16.79 5.07
C VAL A 167 -1.30 -17.25 4.67
N THR A 168 -1.13 -17.73 3.46
CA THR A 168 0.20 -18.10 2.95
C THR A 168 1.02 -16.85 2.65
N THR A 169 2.22 -16.80 3.21
CA THR A 169 3.21 -15.75 2.98
C THR A 169 4.59 -16.40 2.83
N VAL A 170 5.47 -15.77 2.06
CA VAL A 170 6.85 -16.22 1.90
C VAL A 170 7.76 -15.00 1.93
N TRP A 171 8.60 -14.92 2.98
CA TRP A 171 9.72 -14.00 3.00
C TRP A 171 10.85 -14.50 2.11
N GLN A 172 11.45 -13.61 1.36
CA GLN A 172 12.54 -13.91 0.44
C GLN A 172 13.58 -12.80 0.49
N ASP A 173 14.81 -13.16 0.27
CA ASP A 173 15.89 -12.19 0.01
C ASP A 173 15.65 -11.49 -1.33
N CYS A 174 15.96 -10.21 -1.39
CA CYS A 174 15.85 -9.43 -2.64
C CYS A 174 16.98 -9.82 -3.59
N MET A 175 16.64 -10.51 -4.65
CA MET A 175 17.53 -10.94 -5.74
C MET A 175 16.81 -10.82 -7.07
N PRO A 176 17.49 -10.90 -8.22
CA PRO A 176 16.84 -10.78 -9.53
C PRO A 176 15.63 -11.71 -9.71
N GLU A 177 15.71 -12.95 -9.21
CA GLU A 177 14.67 -13.96 -9.34
C GLU A 177 13.42 -13.61 -8.51
N THR A 178 13.60 -13.01 -7.33
CA THR A 178 12.52 -12.69 -6.41
C THR A 178 12.00 -11.27 -6.60
N ALA A 179 12.89 -10.30 -6.87
CA ALA A 179 12.52 -8.91 -7.10
C ALA A 179 11.71 -8.73 -8.40
N ARG A 180 12.00 -9.55 -9.42
CA ARG A 180 11.30 -9.52 -10.71
C ARG A 180 9.78 -9.53 -10.57
N ASP A 181 9.28 -10.42 -9.71
CA ASP A 181 7.85 -10.68 -9.53
C ASP A 181 7.26 -9.97 -8.31
N PHE A 182 8.07 -9.18 -7.60
CA PHE A 182 7.63 -8.39 -6.46
C PHE A 182 7.07 -7.02 -6.89
N CYS A 183 6.17 -6.44 -6.09
CA CYS A 183 5.55 -5.14 -6.39
C CYS A 183 6.60 -4.04 -6.57
N ALA A 184 6.56 -3.37 -7.73
CA ALA A 184 7.56 -2.37 -8.11
C ALA A 184 7.63 -1.19 -7.14
N VAL A 185 6.47 -0.65 -6.73
CA VAL A 185 6.40 0.49 -5.80
C VAL A 185 7.03 0.14 -4.46
N GLY A 186 6.69 -1.03 -3.90
CA GLY A 186 7.28 -1.53 -2.65
C GLY A 186 8.78 -1.79 -2.76
N TYR A 187 9.24 -2.35 -3.91
CA TYR A 187 10.66 -2.54 -4.19
C TYR A 187 11.43 -1.22 -4.20
N PHE A 188 10.98 -0.22 -4.96
CA PHE A 188 11.66 1.08 -5.04
C PHE A 188 11.65 1.83 -3.71
N PHE A 189 10.54 1.79 -2.98
CA PHE A 189 10.49 2.31 -1.62
C PHE A 189 11.51 1.61 -0.71
N GLY A 190 11.55 0.27 -0.74
CA GLY A 190 12.42 -0.53 0.12
C GLY A 190 13.90 -0.29 -0.11
N ILE A 191 14.35 -0.28 -1.38
CA ILE A 191 15.77 -0.01 -1.70
C ILE A 191 16.17 1.40 -1.28
N ARG A 192 15.32 2.40 -1.57
CA ARG A 192 15.59 3.79 -1.21
C ARG A 192 15.67 4.01 0.30
N LEU A 193 14.76 3.36 1.05
CA LEU A 193 14.76 3.42 2.51
C LEU A 193 16.00 2.72 3.10
N THR A 194 16.37 1.55 2.56
CA THR A 194 17.59 0.82 2.97
C THR A 194 18.84 1.68 2.79
N GLU A 195 18.96 2.37 1.66
CA GLU A 195 20.11 3.28 1.38
C GLU A 195 20.12 4.48 2.32
N ALA A 196 18.97 5.13 2.51
CA ALA A 196 18.88 6.36 3.30
C ALA A 196 19.12 6.13 4.79
N LEU A 197 18.60 5.01 5.35
CA LEU A 197 18.73 4.69 6.76
C LEU A 197 19.96 3.84 7.10
N GLY A 198 20.59 3.19 6.11
CA GLY A 198 21.71 2.27 6.33
C GLY A 198 21.34 1.07 7.21
N CYS A 199 20.12 0.55 7.08
CA CYS A 199 19.61 -0.58 7.86
C CYS A 199 18.79 -1.55 6.99
N PRO A 200 18.59 -2.81 7.44
CA PRO A 200 17.69 -3.74 6.74
C PRO A 200 16.26 -3.22 6.65
N VAL A 201 15.59 -3.55 5.55
CA VAL A 201 14.18 -3.24 5.35
C VAL A 201 13.42 -4.50 4.95
N GLY A 202 12.23 -4.67 5.51
CA GLY A 202 11.26 -5.69 5.11
C GLY A 202 10.03 -5.05 4.50
N ILE A 203 9.66 -5.46 3.28
CA ILE A 203 8.42 -5.01 2.64
C ILE A 203 7.46 -6.19 2.49
N ILE A 204 6.29 -6.04 3.08
CA ILE A 204 5.18 -6.99 2.94
C ILE A 204 4.24 -6.43 1.88
N ASN A 205 3.96 -7.20 0.82
CA ASN A 205 2.99 -6.83 -0.20
C ASN A 205 1.71 -7.64 -0.06
N SER A 206 0.60 -6.95 0.22
CA SER A 206 -0.77 -7.49 0.24
C SER A 206 -1.67 -6.62 -0.62
N SER A 207 -1.65 -6.83 -1.93
CA SER A 207 -2.38 -6.03 -2.92
C SER A 207 -3.10 -6.90 -3.94
N LEU A 208 -4.15 -6.35 -4.56
CA LEU A 208 -4.91 -7.06 -5.59
C LEU A 208 -5.58 -6.08 -6.56
N GLY A 209 -5.36 -6.25 -7.85
CA GLY A 209 -5.91 -5.39 -8.91
C GLY A 209 -7.43 -5.35 -8.96
N ALA A 210 -7.96 -4.21 -9.42
CA ALA A 210 -9.39 -3.94 -9.62
C ALA A 210 -10.25 -4.03 -8.34
N THR A 211 -9.68 -3.87 -7.15
CA THR A 211 -10.41 -3.93 -5.87
C THR A 211 -10.80 -2.55 -5.37
N ARG A 212 -12.00 -2.45 -4.81
CA ARG A 212 -12.48 -1.23 -4.14
C ARG A 212 -11.94 -1.12 -2.71
N VAL A 213 -11.92 0.09 -2.15
CA VAL A 213 -11.50 0.34 -0.75
C VAL A 213 -12.36 -0.46 0.25
N GLU A 214 -13.63 -0.67 -0.04
CA GLU A 214 -14.56 -1.47 0.77
C GLU A 214 -14.12 -2.93 0.92
N GLY A 215 -13.43 -3.49 -0.08
CA GLY A 215 -12.88 -4.85 -0.03
C GLY A 215 -11.78 -5.04 1.01
N TRP A 216 -11.11 -3.95 1.36
CA TRP A 216 -10.01 -3.87 2.33
C TRP A 216 -10.42 -3.30 3.69
N THR A 217 -11.72 -3.06 3.88
CA THR A 217 -12.29 -2.48 5.10
C THR A 217 -12.95 -3.58 5.94
N PRO A 218 -12.76 -3.60 7.26
CA PRO A 218 -13.44 -4.55 8.16
C PRO A 218 -14.95 -4.54 8.00
N ARG A 219 -15.56 -5.72 8.17
CA ARG A 219 -17.00 -5.93 7.94
C ARG A 219 -17.90 -5.07 8.84
N ASP A 220 -17.55 -4.89 10.10
CA ASP A 220 -18.28 -4.04 11.05
C ASP A 220 -18.34 -2.58 10.61
N ILE A 221 -17.30 -2.09 9.96
CA ILE A 221 -17.26 -0.75 9.38
C ILE A 221 -18.11 -0.69 8.11
N VAL A 222 -17.93 -1.63 7.17
CA VAL A 222 -18.69 -1.65 5.91
C VAL A 222 -20.18 -1.84 6.14
N ALA A 223 -20.57 -2.58 7.18
CA ALA A 223 -21.99 -2.77 7.56
C ALA A 223 -22.71 -1.46 7.89
N THR A 224 -21.97 -0.37 8.14
CA THR A 224 -22.55 0.96 8.37
C THR A 224 -22.76 1.77 7.08
N TYR A 225 -22.33 1.26 5.92
CA TYR A 225 -22.50 1.95 4.63
C TYR A 225 -23.86 1.61 4.02
N PRO A 226 -24.73 2.60 3.73
CA PRO A 226 -26.11 2.35 3.34
C PRO A 226 -26.28 1.71 1.95
N ASP A 227 -25.25 1.80 1.12
CA ASP A 227 -25.21 1.29 -0.25
C ASP A 227 -24.45 -0.06 -0.39
N GLU A 228 -23.94 -0.62 0.72
CA GLU A 228 -23.27 -1.92 0.74
C GLU A 228 -24.19 -2.98 1.37
N ASN A 229 -24.40 -4.09 0.66
CA ASN A 229 -25.23 -5.19 1.16
C ASN A 229 -24.38 -6.37 1.62
N LEU A 230 -24.24 -6.51 2.93
CA LEU A 230 -23.49 -7.60 3.58
C LEU A 230 -24.38 -8.73 4.13
N THR A 231 -25.72 -8.60 4.03
CA THR A 231 -26.66 -9.47 4.74
C THR A 231 -27.10 -10.68 3.94
N SER A 232 -26.77 -10.75 2.66
CA SER A 232 -27.20 -11.85 1.79
C SER A 232 -26.20 -13.01 1.85
N GLU A 233 -26.53 -14.09 2.55
CA GLU A 233 -25.78 -15.35 2.52
C GLU A 233 -25.62 -15.88 1.08
N ALA A 234 -26.61 -15.67 0.24
CA ALA A 234 -26.56 -16.00 -1.19
C ALA A 234 -25.53 -15.15 -1.96
N TYR A 235 -25.32 -13.90 -1.58
CA TYR A 235 -24.32 -13.02 -2.16
C TYR A 235 -22.89 -13.57 -1.91
N TRP A 236 -22.58 -13.90 -0.66
CA TRP A 236 -21.29 -14.47 -0.29
C TRP A 236 -21.07 -15.85 -0.89
N GLY A 237 -22.08 -16.75 -0.79
CA GLY A 237 -21.99 -18.12 -1.29
C GLY A 237 -21.83 -18.19 -2.82
N ALA A 238 -22.58 -17.42 -3.58
CA ALA A 238 -22.53 -17.41 -5.03
C ALA A 238 -21.19 -16.88 -5.59
N HIS A 239 -20.58 -15.94 -4.90
CA HIS A 239 -19.35 -15.29 -5.38
C HIS A 239 -18.06 -16.00 -4.95
N LEU A 240 -18.05 -16.74 -3.84
CA LEU A 240 -16.87 -17.44 -3.33
C LEU A 240 -16.72 -18.89 -3.82
N VAL A 241 -17.77 -19.50 -4.37
CA VAL A 241 -17.70 -20.85 -4.95
C VAL A 241 -17.00 -20.89 -6.33
N ARG A 242 -16.66 -19.72 -6.90
CA ARG A 242 -15.87 -19.66 -8.14
C ARG A 242 -14.40 -19.99 -7.87
N PRO A 243 -13.64 -20.50 -8.88
CA PRO A 243 -12.19 -20.65 -8.74
C PRO A 243 -11.54 -19.37 -8.17
N ALA A 244 -10.55 -19.51 -7.31
CA ALA A 244 -9.95 -18.41 -6.54
C ALA A 244 -9.61 -17.15 -7.37
N TYR A 245 -9.20 -17.31 -8.63
CA TYR A 245 -8.90 -16.21 -9.57
C TYR A 245 -10.13 -15.53 -10.17
N ASN A 246 -11.35 -15.98 -9.84
CA ASN A 246 -12.61 -15.46 -10.40
C ASN A 246 -13.54 -14.83 -9.33
N VAL A 247 -12.99 -14.48 -8.16
CA VAL A 247 -13.73 -13.76 -7.12
C VAL A 247 -14.09 -12.36 -7.61
N ASP A 248 -15.33 -11.96 -7.36
CA ASP A 248 -15.77 -10.60 -7.66
C ASP A 248 -14.96 -9.60 -6.82
N ARG A 249 -14.18 -8.78 -7.49
CA ARG A 249 -13.28 -7.81 -6.88
C ARG A 249 -13.99 -6.59 -6.28
N ALA A 250 -15.28 -6.50 -6.50
CA ALA A 250 -16.17 -5.51 -5.87
C ALA A 250 -16.68 -5.94 -4.49
N LEU A 251 -16.48 -7.22 -4.08
CA LEU A 251 -16.94 -7.72 -2.78
C LEU A 251 -16.30 -6.96 -1.62
N PRO A 252 -17.11 -6.45 -0.69
CA PRO A 252 -16.62 -5.77 0.49
C PRO A 252 -16.00 -6.75 1.50
N SER A 253 -15.02 -6.29 2.26
CA SER A 253 -14.33 -6.94 3.40
C SER A 253 -13.54 -8.20 3.09
N VAL A 254 -13.72 -8.87 1.94
CA VAL A 254 -13.14 -10.21 1.69
C VAL A 254 -11.60 -10.20 1.64
N PHE A 255 -10.99 -9.13 1.18
CA PHE A 255 -9.54 -8.99 1.12
C PHE A 255 -8.97 -8.58 2.48
N TYR A 256 -9.71 -7.73 3.22
CA TYR A 256 -9.36 -7.48 4.60
C TYR A 256 -9.36 -8.79 5.41
N ASN A 257 -10.43 -9.55 5.37
CA ASN A 257 -10.62 -10.77 6.16
C ASN A 257 -9.52 -11.82 5.92
N GLY A 258 -9.09 -11.99 4.66
CA GLY A 258 -8.17 -13.06 4.28
C GLY A 258 -6.74 -12.63 3.99
N MET A 259 -6.48 -11.33 3.78
CA MET A 259 -5.17 -10.85 3.33
C MET A 259 -4.59 -9.72 4.21
N ILE A 260 -5.38 -9.13 5.11
CA ILE A 260 -4.93 -8.09 6.05
C ILE A 260 -5.06 -8.58 7.49
N HIS A 261 -6.24 -9.02 7.92
CA HIS A 261 -6.49 -9.46 9.29
C HIS A 261 -5.46 -10.50 9.80
N PRO A 262 -5.04 -11.52 9.02
CA PRO A 262 -4.04 -12.47 9.49
C PRO A 262 -2.65 -11.85 9.77
N LEU A 263 -2.40 -10.64 9.30
CA LEU A 263 -1.12 -9.93 9.43
C LEU A 263 -1.07 -8.99 10.63
N GLU A 264 -2.21 -8.59 11.19
CA GLU A 264 -2.34 -7.58 12.24
C GLU A 264 -1.43 -7.80 13.47
N PRO A 265 -1.16 -9.05 13.91
CA PRO A 265 -0.22 -9.24 15.01
C PRO A 265 1.24 -8.87 14.67
N TYR A 266 1.62 -8.70 13.39
CA TYR A 266 2.99 -8.41 13.01
C TYR A 266 3.33 -6.93 13.23
N THR A 267 4.38 -6.67 13.99
CA THR A 267 4.81 -5.29 14.30
C THR A 267 5.46 -4.64 13.07
N ILE A 268 4.91 -3.52 12.63
CA ILE A 268 5.36 -2.78 11.45
C ILE A 268 5.68 -1.32 11.80
N ARG A 269 6.35 -0.63 10.90
CA ARG A 269 6.59 0.83 11.00
C ARG A 269 5.42 1.64 10.44
N GLY A 270 4.76 1.16 9.38
CA GLY A 270 3.69 1.90 8.73
C GLY A 270 3.16 1.23 7.47
N PHE A 271 2.26 1.91 6.80
CA PHE A 271 1.55 1.45 5.61
C PHE A 271 1.90 2.28 4.38
N LEU A 272 1.93 1.59 3.23
CA LEU A 272 1.95 2.18 1.89
C LEU A 272 0.68 1.73 1.15
N TRP A 273 0.00 2.67 0.49
CA TRP A 273 -1.28 2.36 -0.16
C TRP A 273 -1.37 2.97 -1.57
N TYR A 274 -1.84 2.20 -2.55
CA TYR A 274 -2.09 2.71 -3.90
C TYR A 274 -3.38 2.10 -4.46
N GLN A 275 -4.47 2.89 -4.42
CA GLN A 275 -5.81 2.44 -4.82
C GLN A 275 -6.69 3.69 -5.07
N ALA A 276 -7.74 3.59 -5.76
CA ALA A 276 -8.97 4.36 -5.92
C ALA A 276 -9.54 4.25 -7.34
N GLU A 277 -8.83 3.66 -8.29
CA GLU A 277 -9.28 3.49 -9.67
C GLU A 277 -10.60 2.70 -9.74
N ALA A 278 -10.74 1.66 -8.89
CA ALA A 278 -11.97 0.87 -8.80
C ALA A 278 -13.14 1.64 -8.14
N ASN A 279 -12.86 2.73 -7.42
CA ASN A 279 -13.86 3.61 -6.81
C ASN A 279 -14.13 4.88 -7.63
N ILE A 280 -13.62 4.98 -8.86
CA ILE A 280 -13.59 6.21 -9.68
C ILE A 280 -14.94 6.94 -9.76
N ASN A 281 -16.04 6.22 -9.78
CA ASN A 281 -17.38 6.77 -9.90
C ASN A 281 -18.03 7.18 -8.55
N SER A 282 -17.28 7.09 -7.43
CA SER A 282 -17.79 7.35 -6.08
C SER A 282 -16.92 8.32 -5.27
N PRO A 283 -16.39 9.42 -5.87
CA PRO A 283 -15.49 10.35 -5.16
C PRO A 283 -16.16 11.02 -3.96
N GLN A 284 -17.49 11.17 -3.97
CA GLN A 284 -18.28 11.82 -2.91
C GLN A 284 -18.26 11.06 -1.57
N VAL A 285 -18.05 9.74 -1.58
CA VAL A 285 -17.98 8.89 -0.37
C VAL A 285 -16.58 8.37 -0.09
N TYR A 286 -15.66 8.47 -1.06
CA TYR A 286 -14.34 7.86 -0.97
C TYR A 286 -13.52 8.39 0.21
N THR A 287 -13.49 9.71 0.39
CA THR A 287 -12.72 10.32 1.49
C THR A 287 -13.08 9.72 2.85
N GLU A 288 -14.38 9.64 3.16
CA GLU A 288 -14.84 9.09 4.45
C GLU A 288 -14.51 7.61 4.57
N ARG A 289 -14.79 6.80 3.55
CA ARG A 289 -14.55 5.35 3.56
C ARG A 289 -13.06 5.04 3.71
N PHE A 290 -12.21 5.75 2.98
CA PHE A 290 -10.76 5.58 3.08
C PHE A 290 -10.23 5.94 4.47
N VAL A 291 -10.63 7.09 5.02
CA VAL A 291 -10.25 7.51 6.37
C VAL A 291 -10.72 6.52 7.43
N ARG A 292 -11.92 5.96 7.30
CA ARG A 292 -12.44 4.94 8.23
C ARG A 292 -11.67 3.63 8.13
N MET A 293 -11.29 3.20 6.92
CA MET A 293 -10.41 2.05 6.73
C MET A 293 -9.05 2.27 7.42
N VAL A 294 -8.39 3.40 7.17
CA VAL A 294 -7.10 3.73 7.79
C VAL A 294 -7.18 3.73 9.32
N ARG A 295 -8.22 4.35 9.87
CA ARG A 295 -8.44 4.37 11.33
C ARG A 295 -8.60 2.95 11.89
N SER A 296 -9.44 2.14 11.24
CA SER A 296 -9.67 0.76 11.67
C SER A 296 -8.41 -0.12 11.61
N TRP A 297 -7.57 0.05 10.58
CA TRP A 297 -6.31 -0.67 10.51
C TRP A 297 -5.37 -0.28 11.65
N ARG A 298 -5.22 1.02 11.95
CA ARG A 298 -4.41 1.50 13.08
C ARG A 298 -4.90 0.93 14.41
N GLU A 299 -6.21 0.97 14.66
CA GLU A 299 -6.82 0.43 15.88
C GLU A 299 -6.57 -1.08 16.04
N ARG A 300 -6.73 -1.85 14.96
CA ARG A 300 -6.57 -3.32 14.98
C ARG A 300 -5.11 -3.76 15.03
N TRP A 301 -4.18 -2.94 14.54
CA TRP A 301 -2.74 -3.20 14.69
C TRP A 301 -2.25 -3.01 16.12
N GLU A 302 -3.04 -2.38 16.99
CA GLU A 302 -2.68 -2.08 18.38
C GLU A 302 -1.34 -1.32 18.49
N GLN A 303 -0.99 -0.56 17.48
CA GLN A 303 0.15 0.34 17.44
C GLN A 303 -0.36 1.77 17.22
N ASP A 304 -0.01 2.69 18.11
CA ASP A 304 -0.46 4.07 18.05
C ASP A 304 -0.01 4.76 16.77
N ASP A 305 -0.92 5.49 16.11
CA ASP A 305 -0.67 6.45 15.02
C ASP A 305 0.34 5.98 13.96
N LEU A 306 0.24 4.74 13.50
CA LEU A 306 1.08 4.24 12.41
C LEU A 306 1.01 5.16 11.19
N PRO A 307 2.14 5.58 10.61
CA PRO A 307 2.16 6.34 9.36
C PRO A 307 1.41 5.60 8.25
N PHE A 308 0.64 6.36 7.47
CA PHE A 308 -0.10 5.84 6.32
C PHE A 308 0.17 6.74 5.11
N TYR A 309 1.10 6.32 4.26
CA TYR A 309 1.45 7.07 3.04
C TYR A 309 0.80 6.43 1.83
N TYR A 310 0.20 7.24 0.99
CA TYR A 310 -0.57 6.73 -0.13
C TYR A 310 -0.38 7.54 -1.40
N VAL A 311 -0.77 6.93 -2.51
CA VAL A 311 -0.57 7.47 -3.85
C VAL A 311 -1.92 7.87 -4.44
N GLU A 312 -2.04 9.07 -4.99
CA GLU A 312 -3.22 9.44 -5.78
C GLU A 312 -3.30 8.62 -7.06
N ILE A 313 -4.51 8.44 -7.60
CA ILE A 313 -4.67 7.83 -8.92
C ILE A 313 -4.00 8.67 -10.00
N CYS A 314 -3.34 8.00 -10.94
CA CYS A 314 -2.65 8.68 -12.03
C CYS A 314 -3.62 9.34 -13.02
N PRO A 315 -3.17 10.35 -13.79
CA PRO A 315 -3.88 10.79 -14.98
C PRO A 315 -4.08 9.63 -15.96
N TYR A 316 -5.34 9.39 -16.33
CA TYR A 316 -5.76 8.38 -17.30
C TYR A 316 -7.15 8.77 -17.84
N ASP A 317 -7.53 8.38 -19.03
CA ASP A 317 -8.81 8.83 -19.63
C ASP A 317 -10.05 8.39 -18.84
N TYR A 318 -10.01 7.24 -18.17
CA TYR A 318 -11.15 6.69 -17.44
C TYR A 318 -12.44 6.73 -18.28
N PHE A 319 -12.40 6.16 -19.49
CA PHE A 319 -13.48 6.24 -20.48
C PHE A 319 -14.84 5.71 -19.96
N TRP A 320 -14.83 4.93 -18.86
CA TRP A 320 -16.03 4.46 -18.16
C TRP A 320 -16.50 5.41 -17.04
N ALA A 321 -15.77 6.47 -16.76
CA ALA A 321 -16.18 7.46 -15.76
C ALA A 321 -17.36 8.31 -16.29
N LYS A 322 -18.13 8.87 -15.34
CA LYS A 322 -19.33 9.64 -15.67
C LYS A 322 -19.05 10.85 -16.54
N ASP A 323 -17.91 11.52 -16.30
CA ASP A 323 -17.48 12.70 -17.05
C ASP A 323 -15.93 12.88 -17.01
N LYS A 324 -15.43 13.86 -17.73
CA LYS A 324 -13.99 14.15 -17.84
C LYS A 324 -13.35 14.73 -16.57
N ALA A 325 -14.12 15.12 -15.57
CA ALA A 325 -13.62 15.62 -14.29
C ALA A 325 -13.66 14.58 -13.18
N THR A 326 -14.28 13.43 -13.39
CA THR A 326 -14.51 12.41 -12.36
C THR A 326 -13.21 11.95 -11.70
N ALA A 327 -12.13 11.72 -12.46
CA ALA A 327 -10.83 11.34 -11.89
C ALA A 327 -10.17 12.49 -11.11
N ALA A 328 -10.34 13.74 -11.56
CA ALA A 328 -9.86 14.90 -10.82
C ALA A 328 -10.60 15.06 -9.48
N LEU A 329 -11.90 14.77 -9.45
CA LEU A 329 -12.68 14.75 -8.22
C LEU A 329 -12.27 13.62 -7.28
N MET A 330 -11.87 12.47 -7.83
CA MET A 330 -11.32 11.38 -7.03
C MET A 330 -9.96 11.77 -6.43
N ARG A 331 -9.05 12.40 -7.19
CA ARG A 331 -7.78 12.94 -6.66
C ARG A 331 -8.03 14.01 -5.58
N GLU A 332 -9.02 14.89 -5.78
CA GLU A 332 -9.45 15.83 -4.75
C GLU A 332 -9.96 15.12 -3.49
N ALA A 333 -10.72 14.02 -3.63
CA ALA A 333 -11.20 13.24 -2.51
C ALA A 333 -10.05 12.53 -1.77
N GLN A 334 -9.05 12.04 -2.50
CA GLN A 334 -7.83 11.47 -1.92
C GLN A 334 -7.03 12.54 -1.17
N TYR A 335 -6.84 13.73 -1.76
CA TYR A 335 -6.14 14.82 -1.08
C TYR A 335 -6.83 15.23 0.24
N ARG A 336 -8.17 15.37 0.24
CA ARG A 336 -8.92 15.67 1.47
C ARG A 336 -8.70 14.66 2.60
N ALA A 337 -8.48 13.40 2.26
CA ALA A 337 -8.21 12.38 3.26
C ALA A 337 -6.90 12.65 4.04
N SER A 338 -5.86 13.22 3.39
CA SER A 338 -4.60 13.57 4.04
C SER A 338 -4.73 14.65 5.13
N GLU A 339 -5.81 15.44 5.08
CA GLU A 339 -6.09 16.50 6.05
C GLU A 339 -6.92 16.02 7.25
N MET A 340 -7.45 14.77 7.23
CA MET A 340 -8.40 14.28 8.23
C MET A 340 -7.77 13.47 9.36
N LEU A 341 -6.58 12.91 9.15
CA LEU A 341 -5.87 12.12 10.18
C LEU A 341 -4.41 12.53 10.26
N PRO A 342 -3.79 12.47 11.45
CA PRO A 342 -2.36 12.69 11.58
C PRO A 342 -1.56 11.58 10.86
N LYS A 343 -0.32 11.89 10.51
CA LYS A 343 0.61 10.96 9.84
C LYS A 343 0.01 10.29 8.58
N MET A 344 -0.79 11.02 7.83
CA MET A 344 -1.23 10.68 6.49
C MET A 344 -0.54 11.57 5.47
N GLY A 345 0.10 10.97 4.47
CA GLY A 345 0.77 11.70 3.40
C GLY A 345 0.40 11.16 2.02
N MET A 346 0.07 12.06 1.08
CA MET A 346 -0.29 11.70 -0.28
C MET A 346 0.86 12.01 -1.25
N VAL A 347 1.19 11.03 -2.08
CA VAL A 347 2.09 11.19 -3.24
C VAL A 347 1.27 11.65 -4.45
N CYS A 348 1.65 12.77 -5.04
CA CYS A 348 1.09 13.24 -6.30
C CYS A 348 1.76 12.52 -7.49
N THR A 349 0.94 12.06 -8.45
CA THR A 349 1.38 11.36 -9.67
C THR A 349 1.12 12.15 -10.95
N ASN A 350 0.65 13.39 -10.83
CA ASN A 350 0.17 14.18 -11.95
C ASN A 350 1.23 14.44 -13.04
N ASP A 351 2.50 14.38 -12.68
CA ASP A 351 3.66 14.53 -13.57
C ASP A 351 4.37 13.21 -13.90
N LEU A 352 3.81 12.06 -13.47
CA LEU A 352 4.41 10.73 -13.61
C LEU A 352 3.71 9.86 -14.68
N VAL A 353 3.21 10.51 -15.72
CA VAL A 353 2.65 9.85 -16.89
C VAL A 353 3.24 10.44 -18.18
N LYS A 354 3.44 9.62 -19.17
CA LYS A 354 3.85 10.03 -20.53
C LYS A 354 2.61 10.34 -21.36
N ASP A 355 2.73 11.18 -22.37
CA ASP A 355 1.59 11.53 -23.25
C ASP A 355 0.94 10.30 -23.90
N TYR A 356 1.72 9.29 -24.26
CA TYR A 356 1.22 8.04 -24.84
C TYR A 356 0.50 7.14 -23.82
N GLU A 357 0.64 7.38 -22.52
CA GLU A 357 -0.04 6.62 -21.46
C GLU A 357 -1.49 7.09 -21.22
N TYR A 358 -2.00 7.95 -22.08
CA TYR A 358 -3.42 8.33 -22.10
C TYR A 358 -4.38 7.13 -22.00
N TRP A 359 -4.00 6.00 -22.64
CA TRP A 359 -4.72 4.72 -22.61
C TRP A 359 -4.19 3.72 -21.59
N GLN A 360 -3.20 4.09 -20.78
CA GLN A 360 -2.51 3.19 -19.88
C GLN A 360 -2.79 3.53 -18.42
N ILE A 361 -3.67 2.75 -17.77
CA ILE A 361 -4.02 2.93 -16.35
C ILE A 361 -2.86 2.55 -15.39
N HIS A 362 -1.83 1.85 -15.90
CA HIS A 362 -0.66 1.42 -15.16
C HIS A 362 0.59 2.13 -15.70
N PRO A 363 0.85 3.41 -15.31
CA PRO A 363 1.99 4.15 -15.83
C PRO A 363 3.32 3.50 -15.46
N CYS A 364 4.32 3.66 -16.34
CA CYS A 364 5.62 3.00 -16.24
C CYS A 364 6.53 3.55 -15.12
N MET A 365 6.32 4.80 -14.67
CA MET A 365 7.21 5.52 -13.74
C MET A 365 7.00 5.09 -12.28
N LYS A 366 7.16 3.80 -11.96
CA LYS A 366 6.94 3.25 -10.61
C LYS A 366 8.07 3.60 -9.63
N LYS A 367 9.27 3.86 -10.17
CA LYS A 367 10.41 4.25 -9.35
C LYS A 367 10.17 5.57 -8.64
N GLU A 368 9.72 6.58 -9.36
CA GLU A 368 9.41 7.90 -8.81
C GLU A 368 8.30 7.83 -7.76
N VAL A 369 7.34 6.94 -7.94
CA VAL A 369 6.27 6.71 -6.93
C VAL A 369 6.88 6.15 -5.65
N GLY A 370 7.72 5.10 -5.74
CA GLY A 370 8.41 4.52 -4.58
C GLY A 370 9.34 5.52 -3.89
N ASP A 371 10.11 6.27 -4.67
CA ASP A 371 11.00 7.32 -4.16
C ASP A 371 10.21 8.41 -3.39
N ARG A 372 9.07 8.87 -3.92
CA ARG A 372 8.22 9.88 -3.27
C ARG A 372 7.56 9.38 -1.99
N LEU A 373 7.15 8.12 -1.94
CA LEU A 373 6.69 7.49 -0.69
C LEU A 373 7.82 7.45 0.35
N CYS A 374 9.05 7.17 -0.10
CA CYS A 374 10.22 7.19 0.78
C CYS A 374 10.53 8.59 1.30
N LEU A 375 10.39 9.64 0.48
CA LEU A 375 10.55 11.03 0.96
C LEU A 375 9.57 11.35 2.10
N TRP A 376 8.30 10.93 1.98
CA TRP A 376 7.33 11.04 3.07
C TRP A 376 7.81 10.32 4.34
N ALA A 377 8.26 9.07 4.20
CA ALA A 377 8.76 8.32 5.35
C ALA A 377 9.97 9.01 5.99
N LEU A 378 10.95 9.44 5.20
CA LEU A 378 12.17 10.08 5.70
C LEU A 378 11.87 11.43 6.39
N GLY A 379 11.01 12.25 5.82
CA GLY A 379 10.68 13.57 6.37
C GLY A 379 9.75 13.50 7.58
N ASP A 380 8.66 12.75 7.50
CA ASP A 380 7.62 12.70 8.53
C ASP A 380 7.89 11.63 9.61
N THR A 381 8.14 10.35 9.22
CA THR A 381 8.36 9.27 10.20
C THR A 381 9.74 9.32 10.84
N TYR A 382 10.79 9.49 10.02
CA TYR A 382 12.18 9.47 10.50
C TYR A 382 12.74 10.86 10.82
N THR A 383 11.94 11.92 10.58
CA THR A 383 12.29 13.32 10.88
C THR A 383 13.68 13.76 10.38
N MET A 384 14.06 13.21 9.21
CA MET A 384 15.35 13.50 8.59
C MET A 384 15.36 14.95 8.07
N LYS A 385 16.30 15.74 8.55
CA LYS A 385 16.41 17.16 8.18
C LYS A 385 16.89 17.33 6.74
N GLY A 386 16.35 18.35 6.06
CA GLY A 386 16.73 18.70 4.69
C GLY A 386 16.09 17.84 3.62
N ILE A 387 15.06 17.06 3.98
CA ILE A 387 14.23 16.30 3.04
C ILE A 387 12.98 17.09 2.72
N ASP A 388 12.80 17.47 1.45
CA ASP A 388 11.56 18.04 0.93
C ASP A 388 10.59 16.90 0.60
N TYR A 389 9.48 16.83 1.31
CA TYR A 389 8.44 15.80 1.14
C TYR A 389 7.02 16.38 1.03
N LEU A 390 6.85 17.66 1.42
CA LEU A 390 5.57 18.34 1.34
C LEU A 390 5.37 18.95 -0.05
N TYR A 391 4.25 18.61 -0.66
CA TYR A 391 3.89 19.11 -1.98
C TYR A 391 3.38 20.55 -1.92
N PRO A 392 3.63 21.40 -2.96
CA PRO A 392 2.96 22.68 -3.08
C PRO A 392 1.46 22.52 -3.21
N VAL A 393 0.71 23.22 -2.36
CA VAL A 393 -0.75 23.18 -2.28
C VAL A 393 -1.32 24.56 -2.45
N PHE A 394 -2.37 24.69 -3.30
CA PHE A 394 -3.11 25.93 -3.46
C PHE A 394 -3.61 26.46 -2.10
N SER A 395 -3.44 27.76 -1.86
CA SER A 395 -3.83 28.43 -0.61
C SER A 395 -4.85 29.52 -0.81
N SER A 396 -4.61 30.44 -1.77
CA SER A 396 -5.52 31.56 -2.03
C SER A 396 -5.45 32.06 -3.47
N MET A 397 -6.51 32.73 -3.89
CA MET A 397 -6.69 33.33 -5.19
C MET A 397 -7.05 34.81 -5.04
N GLU A 398 -6.41 35.67 -5.80
CA GLU A 398 -6.73 37.10 -5.91
C GLU A 398 -6.84 37.50 -7.39
N VAL A 399 -7.88 38.30 -7.72
CA VAL A 399 -8.02 38.90 -9.05
C VAL A 399 -7.38 40.29 -9.05
N GLU A 400 -6.49 40.55 -10.00
CA GLU A 400 -5.79 41.80 -10.10
C GLU A 400 -5.80 42.36 -11.51
N GLN A 401 -5.67 43.69 -11.64
CA GLN A 401 -5.58 44.38 -12.94
C GLN A 401 -4.14 44.34 -13.43
N SER A 402 -3.96 44.02 -14.71
CA SER A 402 -2.67 44.10 -15.40
C SER A 402 -2.77 44.91 -16.69
N SER A 403 -1.64 45.14 -17.36
CA SER A 403 -1.60 45.78 -18.68
C SER A 403 -2.31 44.97 -19.78
N ARG A 404 -2.55 43.67 -19.54
CA ARG A 404 -3.24 42.75 -20.47
C ARG A 404 -4.73 42.56 -20.16
N GLY A 405 -5.25 43.18 -19.09
CA GLY A 405 -6.57 42.95 -18.54
C GLY A 405 -6.51 42.31 -17.15
N LYS A 406 -7.63 41.77 -16.66
CA LYS A 406 -7.66 41.09 -15.38
C LYS A 406 -6.92 39.76 -15.47
N GLN A 407 -6.15 39.45 -14.43
CA GLN A 407 -5.42 38.22 -14.24
C GLN A 407 -5.68 37.69 -12.84
N VAL A 408 -5.33 36.44 -12.60
CA VAL A 408 -5.47 35.78 -11.31
C VAL A 408 -4.09 35.49 -10.73
N ARG A 409 -3.87 35.95 -9.50
CA ARG A 409 -2.70 35.57 -8.69
C ARG A 409 -3.07 34.47 -7.72
N LEU A 410 -2.33 33.37 -7.78
CA LEU A 410 -2.46 32.21 -6.92
C LEU A 410 -1.29 32.13 -5.95
N SER A 411 -1.58 31.85 -4.68
CA SER A 411 -0.58 31.63 -3.64
C SER A 411 -0.60 30.17 -3.20
N PHE A 412 0.55 29.65 -2.78
CA PHE A 412 0.72 28.26 -2.42
C PHE A 412 1.41 28.12 -1.06
N LYS A 413 1.04 27.07 -0.30
CA LYS A 413 1.82 26.55 0.83
C LYS A 413 2.91 25.62 0.29
N ASN A 414 3.95 25.37 1.06
CA ASN A 414 5.04 24.45 0.76
C ASN A 414 5.77 24.77 -0.58
N ALA A 415 5.89 26.05 -0.90
CA ALA A 415 6.59 26.53 -2.09
C ALA A 415 7.57 27.66 -1.72
N GLU A 416 8.23 27.53 -0.58
CA GLU A 416 9.07 28.58 0.02
C GLU A 416 10.21 29.01 -0.91
N ASP A 417 10.81 28.04 -1.62
CA ASP A 417 11.91 28.28 -2.57
C ASP A 417 11.45 28.64 -3.99
N GLY A 418 10.13 28.77 -4.18
CA GLY A 418 9.52 29.11 -5.48
C GLY A 418 9.35 27.92 -6.41
N PHE A 419 9.05 28.24 -7.68
CA PHE A 419 8.72 27.26 -8.71
C PHE A 419 9.78 27.20 -9.81
N ASN A 420 9.93 26.02 -10.43
CA ASN A 420 10.78 25.81 -11.60
C ASN A 420 10.29 26.66 -12.78
N ARG A 421 11.21 27.43 -13.41
CA ARG A 421 10.95 28.34 -14.52
C ARG A 421 11.49 27.86 -15.87
N ASN A 422 12.05 26.66 -15.92
CA ASN A 422 12.76 26.19 -17.10
C ASN A 422 11.82 25.69 -18.23
N VAL A 423 10.52 25.64 -17.98
CA VAL A 423 9.51 25.15 -18.92
C VAL A 423 8.31 26.09 -18.96
N GLY A 424 7.61 26.12 -20.09
CA GLY A 424 6.27 26.74 -20.15
C GLY A 424 5.30 25.95 -19.28
N ILE A 425 4.47 26.66 -18.51
CA ILE A 425 3.53 26.03 -17.58
C ILE A 425 2.28 25.61 -18.34
N GLU A 426 1.88 24.35 -18.16
CA GLU A 426 0.69 23.75 -18.75
C GLU A 426 -0.29 23.28 -17.68
N GLY A 427 -1.54 23.01 -18.08
CA GLY A 427 -2.55 22.41 -17.20
C GLY A 427 -3.50 23.44 -16.55
N PHE A 428 -3.33 24.75 -16.79
CA PHE A 428 -4.24 25.75 -16.27
C PHE A 428 -5.45 26.02 -17.16
N GLU A 429 -6.61 26.18 -16.53
CA GLU A 429 -7.86 26.63 -17.13
C GLU A 429 -8.46 27.74 -16.26
N MET A 430 -9.12 28.70 -16.92
CA MET A 430 -9.79 29.83 -16.28
C MET A 430 -11.23 29.93 -16.76
N SER A 431 -12.13 30.31 -15.86
CA SER A 431 -13.55 30.56 -16.17
C SER A 431 -14.02 31.90 -15.65
N GLY A 432 -14.94 32.50 -16.38
CA GLY A 432 -15.75 33.62 -15.97
C GLY A 432 -17.07 33.22 -15.28
N PRO A 433 -18.00 34.17 -15.09
CA PRO A 433 -19.31 33.92 -14.48
C PRO A 433 -20.19 32.92 -15.25
N ASP A 434 -19.89 32.73 -16.54
CA ASP A 434 -20.59 31.81 -17.45
C ASP A 434 -20.25 30.30 -17.21
N SER A 435 -19.29 30.02 -16.31
CA SER A 435 -18.80 28.68 -16.02
C SER A 435 -18.18 27.94 -17.22
N VAL A 436 -17.81 28.68 -18.30
CA VAL A 436 -17.11 28.10 -19.45
C VAL A 436 -15.61 28.15 -19.21
N TRP A 437 -14.93 27.00 -19.42
CA TRP A 437 -13.52 26.81 -19.15
C TRP A 437 -12.66 27.02 -20.40
N TYR A 438 -11.66 27.87 -20.29
CA TYR A 438 -10.70 28.16 -21.35
C TYR A 438 -9.28 27.86 -20.89
N LYS A 439 -8.45 27.28 -21.78
CA LYS A 439 -7.02 27.12 -21.53
C LYS A 439 -6.40 28.48 -21.18
N ALA A 440 -5.65 28.53 -20.11
CA ALA A 440 -5.02 29.76 -19.61
C ALA A 440 -3.50 29.62 -19.63
N SER A 441 -2.81 30.74 -19.83
CA SER A 441 -1.36 30.84 -19.67
C SER A 441 -1.02 31.15 -18.22
N ALA A 442 0.16 30.64 -17.78
CA ALA A 442 0.61 30.88 -16.41
C ALA A 442 2.10 31.26 -16.39
N GLY A 443 2.46 32.08 -15.39
CA GLY A 443 3.85 32.46 -15.09
C GLY A 443 4.10 32.41 -13.60
N THR A 444 5.35 32.21 -13.19
CA THR A 444 5.74 32.14 -11.78
C THR A 444 6.56 33.33 -11.34
N SER A 445 6.36 33.79 -10.10
CA SER A 445 7.17 34.80 -9.43
C SER A 445 7.29 34.47 -7.95
N GLY A 446 8.46 34.02 -7.50
CA GLY A 446 8.64 33.54 -6.13
C GLY A 446 7.66 32.40 -5.81
N LYS A 447 6.87 32.57 -4.74
CA LYS A 447 5.85 31.63 -4.27
C LYS A 447 4.49 31.73 -4.99
N GLN A 448 4.38 32.60 -6.00
CA GLN A 448 3.13 32.93 -6.65
C GLN A 448 3.11 32.45 -8.10
N VAL A 449 1.91 32.16 -8.57
CA VAL A 449 1.62 31.85 -9.96
C VAL A 449 0.57 32.83 -10.44
N THR A 450 0.86 33.52 -11.54
CA THR A 450 -0.10 34.41 -12.21
C THR A 450 -0.71 33.68 -13.39
N VAL A 451 -2.03 33.65 -13.47
CA VAL A 451 -2.79 32.96 -14.53
C VAL A 451 -3.57 34.03 -15.33
N PHE A 452 -3.50 33.90 -16.65
CA PHE A 452 -4.14 34.84 -17.57
C PHE A 452 -4.81 34.12 -18.74
N CYS A 453 -5.99 34.60 -19.13
CA CYS A 453 -6.72 34.17 -20.31
C CYS A 453 -7.40 35.34 -21.01
N ASP A 454 -7.06 35.60 -22.27
CA ASP A 454 -7.61 36.68 -23.09
C ASP A 454 -9.11 36.50 -23.40
N LYS A 455 -9.62 35.27 -23.30
CA LYS A 455 -11.05 34.95 -23.49
C LYS A 455 -11.90 35.19 -22.25
N VAL A 456 -11.30 35.54 -21.10
CA VAL A 456 -11.99 35.68 -19.82
C VAL A 456 -11.71 37.08 -19.27
N SER A 457 -12.61 38.02 -19.54
CA SER A 457 -12.50 39.41 -19.07
C SER A 457 -12.75 39.57 -17.56
N GLU A 458 -13.59 38.72 -16.98
CA GLU A 458 -13.97 38.69 -15.58
C GLU A 458 -13.65 37.31 -14.98
N PRO A 459 -12.41 37.04 -14.51
CA PRO A 459 -12.05 35.76 -13.94
C PRO A 459 -12.79 35.52 -12.62
N VAL A 460 -13.41 34.34 -12.50
CA VAL A 460 -14.12 33.87 -11.29
C VAL A 460 -13.44 32.63 -10.70
N ALA A 461 -12.92 31.79 -11.57
CA ALA A 461 -12.33 30.51 -11.12
C ALA A 461 -11.14 30.09 -11.99
N VAL A 462 -10.26 29.31 -11.36
CA VAL A 462 -9.08 28.67 -11.98
C VAL A 462 -9.06 27.20 -11.61
N ARG A 463 -8.64 26.35 -12.55
CA ARG A 463 -8.33 24.92 -12.34
C ARG A 463 -6.91 24.63 -12.81
N TYR A 464 -6.24 23.72 -12.13
CA TYR A 464 -4.94 23.20 -12.52
C TYR A 464 -4.99 21.68 -12.57
N ALA A 465 -4.68 21.11 -13.75
CA ALA A 465 -4.64 19.67 -13.98
C ALA A 465 -5.93 18.94 -13.51
N PHE A 466 -7.10 19.58 -13.70
CA PHE A 466 -8.37 19.14 -13.14
C PHE A 466 -9.26 18.42 -14.15
N LYS A 467 -8.67 17.45 -14.88
CA LYS A 467 -9.37 16.51 -15.78
C LYS A 467 -8.87 15.08 -15.56
N SER A 468 -9.57 14.11 -16.12
CA SER A 468 -9.18 12.69 -16.03
C SER A 468 -7.76 12.48 -16.57
N PHE A 469 -7.47 12.93 -17.79
CA PHE A 469 -6.12 13.01 -18.33
C PHE A 469 -5.75 14.46 -18.63
N GLN A 470 -5.01 15.06 -17.75
CA GLN A 470 -4.42 16.38 -17.91
C GLN A 470 -3.16 16.45 -17.04
N PRO A 471 -2.04 15.88 -17.49
CA PRO A 471 -0.77 16.03 -16.79
C PRO A 471 -0.42 17.50 -16.60
N GLY A 472 0.11 17.84 -15.44
CA GLY A 472 0.61 19.17 -15.14
C GLY A 472 2.13 19.15 -14.96
N ASN A 473 2.78 20.28 -15.25
CA ASN A 473 4.23 20.39 -15.17
C ASN A 473 4.73 21.46 -14.20
N LEU A 474 3.83 22.08 -13.42
CA LEU A 474 4.21 23.04 -12.41
C LEU A 474 4.80 22.31 -11.19
N LYS A 475 6.08 22.58 -10.93
CA LYS A 475 6.85 21.97 -9.82
C LYS A 475 7.52 23.03 -8.97
N ALA A 476 7.63 22.79 -7.67
CA ALA A 476 8.53 23.55 -6.81
C ALA A 476 10.00 23.35 -7.22
N ASN A 477 10.89 24.17 -6.69
CA ASN A 477 12.33 24.00 -6.92
C ASN A 477 12.87 22.70 -6.35
N SER A 478 12.20 22.10 -5.36
CA SER A 478 12.46 20.72 -4.87
C SER A 478 12.21 19.62 -5.91
N GLY A 479 11.49 19.93 -7.01
CA GLY A 479 11.06 18.96 -8.02
C GLY A 479 9.70 18.33 -7.75
N LEU A 480 9.09 18.55 -6.58
CA LEU A 480 7.76 18.05 -6.25
C LEU A 480 6.67 18.83 -7.02
N PRO A 481 5.71 18.16 -7.65
CA PRO A 481 4.65 18.80 -8.41
C PRO A 481 3.61 19.46 -7.51
N VAL A 482 2.94 20.47 -8.06
CA VAL A 482 1.75 21.06 -7.43
C VAL A 482 0.61 20.04 -7.44
N ILE A 483 -0.05 19.88 -6.29
CA ILE A 483 -1.26 19.07 -6.18
C ILE A 483 -2.35 19.66 -7.10
N PRO A 484 -3.01 18.87 -7.96
CA PRO A 484 -4.12 19.34 -8.79
C PRO A 484 -5.22 19.97 -7.94
N PHE A 485 -5.77 21.09 -8.39
CA PHE A 485 -6.77 21.82 -7.62
C PHE A 485 -7.78 22.55 -8.50
N ARG A 486 -8.88 22.98 -7.87
CA ARG A 486 -9.84 23.95 -8.39
C ARG A 486 -10.16 24.99 -7.34
N THR A 487 -10.57 26.18 -7.79
CA THR A 487 -11.01 27.27 -6.92
C THR A 487 -12.53 27.46 -6.95
N ASP A 488 -13.23 26.69 -7.76
CA ASP A 488 -14.67 26.78 -7.96
C ASP A 488 -15.47 25.80 -7.12
N ASN A 489 -16.74 26.14 -6.90
CA ASN A 489 -17.80 25.29 -6.40
C ASN A 489 -18.96 25.22 -7.40
N PHE A 490 -18.69 25.36 -8.69
CA PHE A 490 -19.75 25.33 -9.70
C PHE A 490 -20.53 24.00 -9.62
N PRO A 491 -21.85 24.02 -9.79
CA PRO A 491 -22.64 22.80 -9.87
C PRO A 491 -22.12 21.92 -11.01
N LYS A 492 -22.14 20.62 -10.77
CA LYS A 492 -21.73 19.60 -11.75
C LYS A 492 -22.81 19.38 -12.78
#